data_48f5e454c7c60f9795a3ea179d0de42e
#
_entry.id   48f5e454c7c60f9795a3ea179d0de42e
#
_cell.length_a   1.000
_cell.length_b   1.000
_cell.length_c   1.000
_cell.angle_alpha   90.00
_cell.angle_beta   90.00
_cell.angle_gamma   90.00
#
_symmetry.space_group_name_H-M   'P 1'
#
loop_
_entity.id
_entity.type
_entity.pdbx_description
1 polymer ?
#
loop_
_entity_poly.entity_id
_entity_poly.type
_entity_poly.pdbx_seq_one_letter_code
_entity_poly.pdbx_strand_id
1 'polypeptide(L)'
;MSTPALELSGLKKSFGKAEIIRGIDLSIGKAERHAIIGPNGAGKSTLFNLITARFAPTAGTVKLHGENLAGLEPFQINRKGLSRSFQITNIFPKMSVFENIRCALLWSNGYKYSFWNIVNRQRQLSEQADAILDQINLLGRRDLPAGTLSYAEQRALEIGITIAGGADVIMLDEPTAGMSHSETDYITDLIMKVTEGKTLIMVEHDMGVVFGLADRISVLVYGEIIATGKPEDVRGDAKVQEAYLGAALEEEH
;
A
#
# COMPACT_ATOMS: atom_id res chain seq x y z
N MET A 1 -15.08 -21.18 -6.27
CA MET A 1 -14.69 -19.92 -5.61
C MET A 1 -13.42 -19.42 -6.29
N SER A 2 -13.33 -18.14 -6.65
CA SER A 2 -12.12 -17.58 -7.25
C SER A 2 -11.00 -17.50 -6.21
N THR A 3 -9.76 -17.76 -6.60
CA THR A 3 -8.59 -17.60 -5.73
C THR A 3 -8.47 -16.13 -5.29
N PRO A 4 -8.38 -15.83 -3.98
CA PRO A 4 -8.22 -14.47 -3.49
C PRO A 4 -6.89 -13.86 -3.97
N ALA A 5 -6.80 -12.53 -4.02
CA ALA A 5 -5.57 -11.83 -4.32
C ALA A 5 -4.57 -11.97 -3.18
N LEU A 6 -5.03 -11.81 -1.93
CA LEU A 6 -4.24 -12.01 -0.72
C LEU A 6 -5.01 -12.88 0.28
N GLU A 7 -4.33 -13.85 0.91
CA GLU A 7 -4.86 -14.70 1.97
C GLU A 7 -3.87 -14.77 3.13
N LEU A 8 -4.35 -14.48 4.33
CA LEU A 8 -3.64 -14.65 5.59
C LEU A 8 -4.32 -15.76 6.37
N SER A 9 -3.57 -16.73 6.89
CA SER A 9 -4.13 -17.86 7.64
C SER A 9 -3.36 -18.04 8.95
N GLY A 10 -4.05 -17.82 10.08
CA GLY A 10 -3.52 -17.95 11.42
C GLY A 10 -2.24 -17.14 11.66
N LEU A 11 -2.12 -15.97 11.01
CA LEU A 11 -0.89 -15.19 10.99
C LEU A 11 -0.57 -14.65 12.38
N LYS A 12 0.65 -14.95 12.89
CA LYS A 12 1.13 -14.49 14.20
C LYS A 12 2.48 -13.83 14.12
N LYS A 13 2.71 -12.83 14.98
CA LYS A 13 4.01 -12.20 15.17
C LYS A 13 4.24 -11.81 16.61
N SER A 14 5.36 -12.31 17.15
CA SER A 14 5.87 -11.92 18.46
C SER A 14 7.27 -11.32 18.32
N PHE A 15 7.58 -10.32 19.13
CA PHE A 15 8.92 -9.77 19.33
C PHE A 15 9.32 -10.04 20.80
N GLY A 16 10.15 -11.04 20.99
CA GLY A 16 10.46 -11.56 22.33
C GLY A 16 9.19 -12.10 22.98
N LYS A 17 8.78 -11.51 24.11
CA LYS A 17 7.56 -11.88 24.85
C LYS A 17 6.30 -11.13 24.42
N ALA A 18 6.45 -10.08 23.61
CA ALA A 18 5.32 -9.27 23.16
C ALA A 18 4.70 -9.88 21.90
N GLU A 19 3.46 -10.37 22.00
CA GLU A 19 2.67 -10.87 20.88
C GLU A 19 1.91 -9.69 20.25
N ILE A 20 2.34 -9.27 19.05
CA ILE A 20 1.79 -8.10 18.35
C ILE A 20 0.68 -8.49 17.37
N ILE A 21 0.81 -9.63 16.69
CA ILE A 21 -0.22 -10.21 15.82
C ILE A 21 -0.58 -11.57 16.37
N ARG A 22 -1.88 -11.80 16.61
CA ARG A 22 -2.38 -12.90 17.48
C ARG A 22 -3.19 -13.96 16.75
N GLY A 23 -3.00 -14.14 15.46
CA GLY A 23 -3.68 -15.18 14.68
C GLY A 23 -4.70 -14.58 13.72
N ILE A 24 -4.23 -13.74 12.79
CA ILE A 24 -5.08 -13.09 11.79
C ILE A 24 -5.42 -14.07 10.68
N ASP A 25 -6.73 -14.22 10.43
CA ASP A 25 -7.31 -14.81 9.23
C ASP A 25 -7.96 -13.70 8.41
N LEU A 26 -7.53 -13.52 7.15
CA LEU A 26 -8.05 -12.49 6.26
C LEU A 26 -7.95 -12.95 4.81
N SER A 27 -9.01 -12.74 4.05
CA SER A 27 -9.05 -13.02 2.61
C SER A 27 -9.53 -11.79 1.86
N ILE A 28 -8.71 -11.31 0.92
CA ILE A 28 -8.97 -10.11 0.09
C ILE A 28 -9.14 -10.57 -1.35
N GLY A 29 -10.27 -10.18 -1.95
CA GLY A 29 -10.65 -10.54 -3.32
C GLY A 29 -9.79 -9.82 -4.37
N LYS A 30 -9.84 -10.33 -5.61
CA LYS A 30 -9.26 -9.62 -6.76
C LYS A 30 -10.06 -8.36 -7.06
N ALA A 31 -9.36 -7.28 -7.41
CA ALA A 31 -9.92 -5.97 -7.67
C ALA A 31 -10.75 -5.39 -6.51
N GLU A 32 -10.56 -5.90 -5.29
CA GLU A 32 -11.17 -5.39 -4.06
C GLU A 32 -10.30 -4.26 -3.48
N ARG A 33 -10.93 -3.16 -3.07
CA ARG A 33 -10.30 -2.10 -2.29
C ARG A 33 -10.60 -2.34 -0.81
N HIS A 34 -9.59 -2.78 -0.08
CA HIS A 34 -9.69 -3.21 1.31
C HIS A 34 -8.93 -2.26 2.24
N ALA A 35 -9.63 -1.66 3.19
CA ALA A 35 -9.00 -0.86 4.23
C ALA A 35 -8.78 -1.67 5.51
N ILE A 36 -7.64 -1.47 6.16
CA ILE A 36 -7.34 -1.98 7.50
C ILE A 36 -7.26 -0.79 8.44
N ILE A 37 -8.21 -0.69 9.33
CA ILE A 37 -8.29 0.39 10.31
C ILE A 37 -8.08 -0.15 11.72
N GLY A 38 -7.85 0.73 12.68
CA GLY A 38 -7.67 0.38 14.09
C GLY A 38 -6.90 1.44 14.85
N PRO A 39 -6.93 1.43 16.19
CA PRO A 39 -6.25 2.40 17.03
C PRO A 39 -4.72 2.34 16.86
N ASN A 40 -4.02 3.33 17.43
CA ASN A 40 -2.57 3.32 17.49
C ASN A 40 -2.07 2.11 18.28
N GLY A 41 -0.99 1.49 17.80
CA GLY A 41 -0.48 0.26 18.44
C GLY A 41 -1.25 -1.03 18.13
N ALA A 42 -2.35 -0.99 17.36
CA ALA A 42 -3.14 -2.19 17.01
C ALA A 42 -2.37 -3.26 16.23
N GLY A 43 -1.22 -2.92 15.62
CA GLY A 43 -0.39 -3.85 14.83
C GLY A 43 -0.47 -3.63 13.32
N LYS A 44 -1.11 -2.57 12.82
CA LYS A 44 -1.31 -2.30 11.38
C LYS A 44 0.00 -2.31 10.59
N SER A 45 0.99 -1.54 11.01
CA SER A 45 2.32 -1.49 10.34
C SER A 45 3.07 -2.83 10.44
N THR A 46 2.89 -3.58 11.55
CA THR A 46 3.44 -4.93 11.70
C THR A 46 2.81 -5.88 10.70
N LEU A 47 1.49 -5.83 10.54
CA LEU A 47 0.77 -6.63 9.56
C LEU A 47 1.24 -6.36 8.13
N PHE A 48 1.39 -5.09 7.75
CA PHE A 48 1.94 -4.68 6.45
C PHE A 48 3.37 -5.20 6.24
N ASN A 49 4.22 -5.17 7.28
CA ASN A 49 5.57 -5.70 7.22
C ASN A 49 5.61 -7.23 7.09
N LEU A 50 4.64 -7.95 7.65
CA LEU A 50 4.50 -9.40 7.48
C LEU A 50 4.07 -9.75 6.05
N ILE A 51 3.07 -9.06 5.50
CA ILE A 51 2.58 -9.28 4.13
C ILE A 51 3.70 -9.07 3.11
N THR A 52 4.56 -8.09 3.34
CA THR A 52 5.67 -7.75 2.43
C THR A 52 6.99 -8.45 2.78
N ALA A 53 6.97 -9.43 3.69
CA ALA A 53 8.14 -10.20 4.19
C ALA A 53 9.30 -9.34 4.73
N ARG A 54 9.04 -8.09 5.15
CA ARG A 54 10.01 -7.31 5.94
C ARG A 54 10.23 -7.94 7.32
N PHE A 55 9.18 -8.59 7.84
CA PHE A 55 9.25 -9.43 9.03
C PHE A 55 8.81 -10.85 8.67
N ALA A 56 9.56 -11.85 9.14
CA ALA A 56 9.09 -13.22 9.10
C ALA A 56 7.98 -13.43 10.15
N PRO A 57 6.88 -14.11 9.82
CA PRO A 57 5.86 -14.48 10.79
C PRO A 57 6.42 -15.46 11.83
N THR A 58 5.88 -15.43 13.05
CA THR A 58 6.17 -16.42 14.08
C THR A 58 5.39 -17.71 13.83
N ALA A 59 4.17 -17.59 13.29
CA ALA A 59 3.33 -18.70 12.84
C ALA A 59 2.34 -18.20 11.78
N GLY A 60 1.67 -19.14 11.10
CA GLY A 60 0.71 -18.86 10.06
C GLY A 60 1.36 -18.64 8.70
N THR A 61 0.55 -18.27 7.70
CA THR A 61 1.00 -18.12 6.32
C THR A 61 0.41 -16.89 5.66
N VAL A 62 1.15 -16.36 4.68
CA VAL A 62 0.71 -15.32 3.76
C VAL A 62 0.78 -15.89 2.34
N LYS A 63 -0.34 -15.81 1.61
CA LYS A 63 -0.40 -16.25 0.20
C LYS A 63 -0.82 -15.10 -0.69
N LEU A 64 -0.13 -14.93 -1.81
CA LEU A 64 -0.47 -14.02 -2.89
C LEU A 64 -0.92 -14.84 -4.09
N HIS A 65 -2.14 -14.62 -4.58
CA HIS A 65 -2.73 -15.40 -5.69
C HIS A 65 -2.69 -16.92 -5.46
N GLY A 66 -2.79 -17.37 -4.20
CA GLY A 66 -2.70 -18.77 -3.79
C GLY A 66 -1.27 -19.28 -3.58
N GLU A 67 -0.23 -18.53 -3.95
CA GLU A 67 1.17 -18.90 -3.73
C GLU A 67 1.66 -18.44 -2.35
N ASN A 68 2.28 -19.35 -1.58
CA ASN A 68 2.85 -19.02 -0.28
C ASN A 68 4.10 -18.13 -0.43
N LEU A 69 4.15 -17.04 0.33
CA LEU A 69 5.25 -16.07 0.33
C LEU A 69 6.37 -16.41 1.32
N ALA A 70 6.26 -17.50 2.08
CA ALA A 70 7.26 -17.87 3.09
C ALA A 70 8.67 -18.03 2.49
N GLY A 71 9.65 -17.41 3.13
CA GLY A 71 11.06 -17.47 2.70
C GLY A 71 11.41 -16.58 1.51
N LEU A 72 10.46 -15.81 0.98
CA LEU A 72 10.74 -14.84 -0.07
C LEU A 72 11.23 -13.52 0.52
N GLU A 73 12.14 -12.86 -0.20
CA GLU A 73 12.58 -11.51 0.08
C GLU A 73 11.58 -10.47 -0.49
N PRO A 74 11.49 -9.25 0.08
CA PRO A 74 10.54 -8.22 -0.36
C PRO A 74 10.57 -7.94 -1.88
N PHE A 75 11.75 -7.92 -2.49
CA PHE A 75 11.89 -7.70 -3.94
C PHE A 75 11.32 -8.86 -4.76
N GLN A 76 11.33 -10.10 -4.24
CA GLN A 76 10.73 -11.25 -4.92
C GLN A 76 9.21 -11.18 -4.87
N ILE A 77 8.65 -10.71 -3.74
CA ILE A 77 7.21 -10.49 -3.59
C ILE A 77 6.73 -9.38 -4.53
N ASN A 78 7.50 -8.30 -4.64
CA ASN A 78 7.20 -7.24 -5.60
C ASN A 78 7.12 -7.78 -7.04
N ARG A 79 8.04 -8.65 -7.42
CA ARG A 79 8.05 -9.32 -8.74
C ARG A 79 6.90 -10.29 -8.98
N LYS A 80 6.25 -10.75 -7.91
CA LYS A 80 5.05 -11.58 -7.97
C LYS A 80 3.76 -10.76 -8.07
N GLY A 81 3.86 -9.44 -8.12
CA GLY A 81 2.73 -8.56 -8.37
C GLY A 81 2.17 -7.87 -7.11
N LEU A 82 2.90 -7.83 -5.99
CA LEU A 82 2.53 -7.03 -4.83
C LEU A 82 3.50 -5.87 -4.67
N SER A 83 3.02 -4.64 -4.77
CA SER A 83 3.81 -3.42 -4.56
C SER A 83 3.31 -2.67 -3.33
N ARG A 84 4.24 -2.04 -2.59
CA ARG A 84 3.92 -1.24 -1.41
C ARG A 84 4.55 0.14 -1.51
N SER A 85 3.77 1.19 -1.22
CA SER A 85 4.31 2.50 -0.87
C SER A 85 4.86 2.47 0.56
N PHE A 86 5.79 3.35 0.87
CA PHE A 86 6.35 3.46 2.21
C PHE A 86 5.81 4.71 2.92
N GLN A 87 5.74 4.66 4.25
CA GLN A 87 5.30 5.78 5.09
C GLN A 87 6.26 6.99 5.01
N ILE A 88 7.54 6.75 4.71
CA ILE A 88 8.53 7.79 4.45
C ILE A 88 8.74 7.89 2.94
N THR A 89 8.63 9.10 2.40
CA THR A 89 8.79 9.38 0.98
C THR A 89 10.08 8.82 0.41
N ASN A 90 9.98 7.77 -0.42
CA ASN A 90 11.11 7.06 -1.02
C ASN A 90 11.33 7.50 -2.48
N ILE A 91 11.47 8.81 -2.69
CA ILE A 91 11.85 9.37 -3.98
C ILE A 91 13.35 9.68 -4.01
N PHE A 92 13.91 9.76 -5.19
CA PHE A 92 15.25 10.29 -5.41
C PHE A 92 15.17 11.80 -5.63
N PRO A 93 15.35 12.65 -4.60
CA PRO A 93 15.00 14.08 -4.66
C PRO A 93 15.86 14.88 -5.62
N LYS A 94 17.08 14.42 -5.94
CA LYS A 94 18.01 15.05 -6.88
C LYS A 94 17.80 14.62 -8.33
N MET A 95 17.04 13.54 -8.56
CA MET A 95 16.67 13.08 -9.90
C MET A 95 15.40 13.79 -10.34
N SER A 96 15.19 13.88 -11.66
CA SER A 96 13.92 14.40 -12.19
C SER A 96 12.74 13.50 -11.83
N VAL A 97 11.54 14.08 -11.88
CA VAL A 97 10.28 13.35 -11.70
C VAL A 97 10.20 12.18 -12.69
N PHE A 98 10.57 12.42 -13.94
CA PHE A 98 10.66 11.40 -14.99
C PHE A 98 11.65 10.29 -14.65
N GLU A 99 12.85 10.62 -14.18
CA GLU A 99 13.86 9.61 -13.84
C GLU A 99 13.43 8.73 -12.67
N ASN A 100 12.70 9.25 -11.69
CA ASN A 100 12.12 8.47 -10.62
C ASN A 100 11.19 7.37 -11.16
N ILE A 101 10.24 7.72 -12.02
CA ILE A 101 9.33 6.74 -12.65
C ILE A 101 10.10 5.77 -13.55
N ARG A 102 11.03 6.30 -14.37
CA ARG A 102 11.85 5.47 -15.27
C ARG A 102 12.66 4.41 -14.51
N CYS A 103 13.23 4.75 -13.35
CA CYS A 103 13.93 3.80 -12.49
C CYS A 103 13.02 2.66 -12.02
N ALA A 104 11.78 2.96 -11.64
CA ALA A 104 10.81 1.96 -11.23
C ALA A 104 10.42 0.99 -12.36
N LEU A 105 10.43 1.46 -13.61
CA LEU A 105 10.12 0.69 -14.80
C LEU A 105 11.26 -0.24 -15.27
N LEU A 106 12.50 -0.02 -14.83
CA LEU A 106 13.65 -0.76 -15.38
C LEU A 106 13.51 -2.27 -15.22
N TRP A 107 13.08 -2.71 -14.05
CA TRP A 107 12.98 -4.15 -13.78
C TRP A 107 11.87 -4.83 -14.59
N SER A 108 10.67 -4.25 -14.62
CA SER A 108 9.51 -4.79 -15.35
C SER A 108 9.77 -4.88 -16.86
N ASN A 109 10.61 -3.99 -17.38
CA ASN A 109 11.06 -4.00 -18.79
C ASN A 109 12.30 -4.87 -19.04
N GLY A 110 12.73 -5.71 -18.09
CA GLY A 110 13.82 -6.68 -18.29
C GLY A 110 15.24 -6.11 -18.24
N TYR A 111 15.43 -4.85 -17.85
CA TYR A 111 16.75 -4.22 -17.69
C TYR A 111 17.44 -4.71 -16.42
N LYS A 112 17.85 -5.99 -16.42
CA LYS A 112 18.60 -6.64 -15.35
C LYS A 112 20.09 -6.49 -15.64
N TYR A 113 20.83 -5.71 -14.86
CA TYR A 113 22.31 -5.64 -14.94
C TYR A 113 22.89 -5.50 -16.36
N SER A 114 22.19 -4.80 -17.27
CA SER A 114 22.63 -4.62 -18.64
C SER A 114 23.50 -3.37 -18.77
N PHE A 115 24.80 -3.55 -18.86
CA PHE A 115 25.78 -2.48 -19.09
C PHE A 115 25.78 -1.95 -20.55
N TRP A 116 25.13 -2.66 -21.48
CA TRP A 116 25.14 -2.36 -22.91
C TRP A 116 23.95 -1.53 -23.37
N ASN A 117 22.89 -1.45 -22.57
CA ASN A 117 21.69 -0.70 -22.93
C ASN A 117 21.79 0.75 -22.44
N ILE A 118 21.90 1.68 -23.38
CA ILE A 118 21.83 3.10 -23.07
C ILE A 118 20.36 3.44 -22.78
N VAL A 119 19.97 3.48 -21.52
CA VAL A 119 18.58 3.69 -21.05
C VAL A 119 17.96 4.97 -21.65
N ASN A 120 18.74 6.00 -21.89
CA ASN A 120 18.28 7.26 -22.52
C ASN A 120 17.82 7.12 -23.98
N ARG A 121 18.16 6.02 -24.66
CA ARG A 121 17.73 5.74 -26.05
C ARG A 121 16.54 4.82 -26.15
N GLN A 122 15.99 4.37 -25.01
CA GLN A 122 14.87 3.44 -24.99
C GLN A 122 13.54 4.22 -25.07
N ARG A 123 13.04 4.40 -26.28
CA ARG A 123 11.80 5.13 -26.55
C ARG A 123 10.60 4.53 -25.83
N GLN A 124 10.43 3.23 -25.83
CA GLN A 124 9.33 2.54 -25.18
C GLN A 124 9.31 2.78 -23.66
N LEU A 125 10.48 2.77 -22.99
CA LEU A 125 10.60 3.03 -21.55
C LEU A 125 10.22 4.48 -21.23
N SER A 126 10.59 5.42 -22.13
CA SER A 126 10.24 6.82 -21.96
C SER A 126 8.74 7.06 -22.15
N GLU A 127 8.13 6.45 -23.15
CA GLU A 127 6.68 6.52 -23.40
C GLU A 127 5.87 5.94 -22.23
N GLN A 128 6.31 4.82 -21.64
CA GLN A 128 5.69 4.26 -20.43
C GLN A 128 5.83 5.17 -19.23
N ALA A 129 7.01 5.77 -19.02
CA ALA A 129 7.22 6.73 -17.93
C ALA A 129 6.32 7.97 -18.09
N ASP A 130 6.25 8.52 -19.28
CA ASP A 130 5.39 9.67 -19.57
C ASP A 130 3.90 9.35 -19.40
N ALA A 131 3.46 8.14 -19.77
CA ALA A 131 2.09 7.68 -19.54
C ALA A 131 1.75 7.58 -18.05
N ILE A 132 2.68 7.09 -17.21
CA ILE A 132 2.48 7.08 -15.75
C ILE A 132 2.43 8.50 -15.19
N LEU A 133 3.33 9.38 -15.64
CA LEU A 133 3.33 10.79 -15.23
C LEU A 133 2.02 11.49 -15.57
N ASP A 134 1.42 11.17 -16.72
CA ASP A 134 0.10 11.67 -17.10
C ASP A 134 -1.00 11.12 -16.18
N GLN A 135 -0.96 9.82 -15.86
CA GLN A 135 -1.92 9.20 -14.94
C GLN A 135 -1.91 9.84 -13.55
N ILE A 136 -0.74 10.24 -13.05
CA ILE A 136 -0.56 10.86 -11.74
C ILE A 136 -0.54 12.41 -11.80
N ASN A 137 -0.91 13.00 -12.93
CA ASN A 137 -0.98 14.46 -13.18
C ASN A 137 0.36 15.20 -12.97
N LEU A 138 1.50 14.53 -13.19
CA LEU A 138 2.85 15.12 -13.04
C LEU A 138 3.61 15.27 -14.36
N LEU A 139 2.98 15.07 -15.52
CA LEU A 139 3.64 15.20 -16.82
C LEU A 139 4.22 16.63 -17.03
N GLY A 140 3.51 17.67 -16.57
CA GLY A 140 4.01 19.05 -16.61
C GLY A 140 5.19 19.35 -15.67
N ARG A 141 5.52 18.43 -14.75
CA ARG A 141 6.65 18.50 -13.81
C ARG A 141 7.80 17.56 -14.20
N ARG A 142 7.70 16.91 -15.34
CA ARG A 142 8.53 15.82 -15.83
C ARG A 142 10.04 16.00 -15.58
N ASP A 143 10.55 17.17 -15.95
CA ASP A 143 12.00 17.44 -15.95
C ASP A 143 12.47 18.19 -14.68
N LEU A 144 11.56 18.49 -13.74
CA LEU A 144 11.92 19.14 -12.48
C LEU A 144 12.56 18.11 -11.52
N PRO A 145 13.50 18.54 -10.66
CA PRO A 145 13.98 17.70 -9.56
C PRO A 145 12.83 17.33 -8.63
N ALA A 146 12.68 16.04 -8.31
CA ALA A 146 11.58 15.55 -7.48
C ALA A 146 11.52 16.20 -6.09
N GLY A 147 12.65 16.61 -5.53
CA GLY A 147 12.71 17.32 -4.25
C GLY A 147 12.12 18.75 -4.26
N THR A 148 11.79 19.30 -5.44
CA THR A 148 11.14 20.63 -5.57
C THR A 148 9.62 20.55 -5.62
N LEU A 149 9.06 19.37 -5.69
CA LEU A 149 7.62 19.13 -5.68
C LEU A 149 7.00 19.47 -4.32
N SER A 150 5.73 19.90 -4.33
CA SER A 150 4.93 19.99 -3.10
C SER A 150 4.76 18.63 -2.45
N TYR A 151 4.32 18.60 -1.19
CA TYR A 151 4.13 17.34 -0.45
C TYR A 151 3.13 16.41 -1.15
N ALA A 152 2.00 16.94 -1.62
CA ALA A 152 1.01 16.17 -2.37
C ALA A 152 1.54 15.67 -3.72
N GLU A 153 2.34 16.49 -4.45
CA GLU A 153 2.99 16.06 -5.69
C GLU A 153 4.04 14.96 -5.45
N GLN A 154 4.80 15.03 -4.34
CA GLN A 154 5.74 13.97 -3.96
C GLN A 154 4.99 12.66 -3.65
N ARG A 155 3.85 12.75 -2.96
CA ARG A 155 3.02 11.58 -2.68
C ARG A 155 2.41 10.99 -3.97
N ALA A 156 1.96 11.83 -4.89
CA ALA A 156 1.52 11.39 -6.21
C ALA A 156 2.65 10.65 -6.96
N LEU A 157 3.88 11.17 -6.90
CA LEU A 157 5.05 10.51 -7.49
C LEU A 157 5.33 9.14 -6.85
N GLU A 158 5.23 9.01 -5.52
CA GLU A 158 5.38 7.72 -4.83
C GLU A 158 4.33 6.69 -5.27
N ILE A 159 3.08 7.12 -5.40
CA ILE A 159 2.01 6.27 -5.94
C ILE A 159 2.37 5.85 -7.37
N GLY A 160 2.84 6.78 -8.20
CA GLY A 160 3.33 6.49 -9.54
C GLY A 160 4.45 5.45 -9.58
N ILE A 161 5.45 5.56 -8.70
CA ILE A 161 6.53 4.58 -8.54
C ILE A 161 5.96 3.21 -8.14
N THR A 162 4.98 3.21 -7.23
CA THR A 162 4.36 1.98 -6.72
C THR A 162 3.62 1.21 -7.81
N ILE A 163 2.93 1.92 -8.71
CA ILE A 163 2.19 1.30 -9.82
C ILE A 163 3.04 0.97 -11.04
N ALA A 164 4.21 1.62 -11.21
CA ALA A 164 5.08 1.50 -12.38
C ALA A 164 5.55 0.06 -12.63
N GLY A 165 5.74 -0.72 -11.57
CA GLY A 165 6.12 -2.14 -11.67
C GLY A 165 5.06 -3.06 -12.28
N GLY A 166 3.84 -2.56 -12.54
CA GLY A 166 2.74 -3.35 -13.09
C GLY A 166 2.09 -4.30 -12.07
N ALA A 167 2.28 -4.07 -10.78
CA ALA A 167 1.66 -4.87 -9.72
C ALA A 167 0.14 -4.79 -9.79
N ASP A 168 -0.52 -5.91 -9.56
CA ASP A 168 -1.99 -6.04 -9.47
C ASP A 168 -2.52 -6.01 -8.04
N VAL A 169 -1.64 -6.12 -7.04
CA VAL A 169 -1.93 -5.86 -5.63
C VAL A 169 -1.08 -4.67 -5.15
N ILE A 170 -1.73 -3.61 -4.76
CA ILE A 170 -1.11 -2.36 -4.31
C ILE A 170 -1.39 -2.17 -2.82
N MET A 171 -0.34 -1.90 -2.05
CA MET A 171 -0.44 -1.60 -0.62
C MET A 171 -0.04 -0.15 -0.37
N LEU A 172 -0.93 0.63 0.25
CA LEU A 172 -0.69 2.03 0.62
C LEU A 172 -0.77 2.18 2.15
N ASP A 173 0.26 2.79 2.72
CA ASP A 173 0.40 3.02 4.16
C ASP A 173 0.20 4.50 4.46
N GLU A 174 -0.96 4.86 5.00
CA GLU A 174 -1.40 6.22 5.32
C GLU A 174 -1.15 7.22 4.18
N PRO A 175 -1.73 6.98 2.97
CA PRO A 175 -1.42 7.76 1.78
C PRO A 175 -1.80 9.25 1.89
N THR A 176 -2.71 9.63 2.80
CA THR A 176 -3.18 11.01 2.97
C THR A 176 -2.68 11.68 4.26
N ALA A 177 -1.80 11.01 5.03
CA ALA A 177 -1.31 11.53 6.30
C ALA A 177 -0.64 12.91 6.16
N GLY A 178 -1.02 13.86 7.02
CA GLY A 178 -0.43 15.20 7.09
C GLY A 178 -0.88 16.16 5.98
N MET A 179 -1.90 15.82 5.22
CA MET A 179 -2.44 16.61 4.12
C MET A 179 -3.58 17.53 4.56
N SER A 180 -3.73 18.65 3.86
CA SER A 180 -4.94 19.47 3.92
C SER A 180 -6.12 18.75 3.24
N HIS A 181 -7.35 19.19 3.51
CA HIS A 181 -8.55 18.60 2.89
C HIS A 181 -8.46 18.53 1.36
N SER A 182 -8.05 19.62 0.71
CA SER A 182 -7.95 19.66 -0.76
C SER A 182 -6.86 18.73 -1.32
N GLU A 183 -5.77 18.53 -0.59
CA GLU A 183 -4.72 17.57 -0.96
C GLU A 183 -5.20 16.12 -0.74
N THR A 184 -5.94 15.87 0.35
CA THR A 184 -6.57 14.58 0.63
C THR A 184 -7.53 14.18 -0.49
N ASP A 185 -8.43 15.08 -0.90
CA ASP A 185 -9.35 14.85 -2.01
C ASP A 185 -8.58 14.52 -3.31
N TYR A 186 -7.57 15.34 -3.63
CA TYR A 186 -6.72 15.12 -4.80
C TYR A 186 -6.05 13.73 -4.80
N ILE A 187 -5.44 13.33 -3.68
CA ILE A 187 -4.76 12.03 -3.59
C ILE A 187 -5.77 10.88 -3.58
N THR A 188 -6.94 11.05 -2.96
CA THR A 188 -8.03 10.07 -2.97
C THR A 188 -8.52 9.79 -4.40
N ASP A 189 -8.80 10.83 -5.17
CA ASP A 189 -9.19 10.72 -6.57
C ASP A 189 -8.10 10.06 -7.41
N LEU A 190 -6.84 10.42 -7.16
CA LEU A 190 -5.70 9.82 -7.82
C LEU A 190 -5.62 8.32 -7.54
N ILE A 191 -5.72 7.90 -6.26
CA ILE A 191 -5.72 6.49 -5.86
C ILE A 191 -6.84 5.73 -6.57
N MET A 192 -8.07 6.26 -6.57
CA MET A 192 -9.20 5.65 -7.28
C MET A 192 -8.89 5.39 -8.75
N LYS A 193 -8.35 6.39 -9.43
CA LYS A 193 -8.01 6.33 -10.86
C LYS A 193 -6.92 5.29 -11.15
N VAL A 194 -5.81 5.30 -10.41
CA VAL A 194 -4.65 4.45 -10.72
C VAL A 194 -4.77 3.02 -10.22
N THR A 195 -5.73 2.75 -9.33
CA THR A 195 -6.02 1.40 -8.80
C THR A 195 -7.24 0.76 -9.44
N GLU A 196 -7.82 1.35 -10.46
CA GLU A 196 -8.95 0.77 -11.21
C GLU A 196 -8.57 -0.64 -11.72
N GLY A 197 -9.42 -1.62 -11.42
CA GLY A 197 -9.21 -3.04 -11.77
C GLY A 197 -8.08 -3.75 -11.00
N LYS A 198 -7.43 -3.08 -10.06
CA LYS A 198 -6.38 -3.64 -9.20
C LYS A 198 -6.91 -3.88 -7.79
N THR A 199 -6.26 -4.79 -7.05
CA THR A 199 -6.52 -4.95 -5.62
C THR A 199 -5.75 -3.89 -4.85
N LEU A 200 -6.46 -3.10 -4.05
CA LEU A 200 -5.89 -2.11 -3.14
C LEU A 200 -6.02 -2.57 -1.70
N ILE A 201 -4.92 -2.52 -0.96
CA ILE A 201 -4.90 -2.73 0.49
C ILE A 201 -4.35 -1.45 1.11
N MET A 202 -5.10 -0.81 1.98
CA MET A 202 -4.64 0.43 2.60
C MET A 202 -4.78 0.40 4.11
N VAL A 203 -3.85 1.06 4.80
CA VAL A 203 -4.01 1.48 6.19
C VAL A 203 -4.31 2.96 6.16
N GLU A 204 -5.38 3.38 6.82
CA GLU A 204 -5.77 4.77 6.96
C GLU A 204 -6.47 4.99 8.29
N HIS A 205 -6.40 6.22 8.77
CA HIS A 205 -7.08 6.68 9.97
C HIS A 205 -8.12 7.78 9.68
N ASP A 206 -8.05 8.41 8.51
CA ASP A 206 -9.11 9.31 8.03
C ASP A 206 -10.30 8.50 7.53
N MET A 207 -11.38 8.54 8.32
CA MET A 207 -12.60 7.77 7.99
C MET A 207 -13.30 8.28 6.73
N GLY A 208 -13.13 9.56 6.37
CA GLY A 208 -13.65 10.09 5.10
C GLY A 208 -13.00 9.40 3.90
N VAL A 209 -11.68 9.26 3.93
CA VAL A 209 -10.91 8.54 2.91
C VAL A 209 -11.26 7.06 2.87
N VAL A 210 -11.33 6.42 4.05
CA VAL A 210 -11.69 5.00 4.18
C VAL A 210 -13.06 4.72 3.57
N PHE A 211 -14.09 5.49 3.93
CA PHE A 211 -15.45 5.30 3.42
C PHE A 211 -15.60 5.69 1.94
N GLY A 212 -14.77 6.60 1.45
CA GLY A 212 -14.75 7.00 0.04
C GLY A 212 -14.07 5.98 -0.88
N LEU A 213 -13.08 5.24 -0.39
CA LEU A 213 -12.24 4.36 -1.21
C LEU A 213 -12.56 2.87 -1.06
N ALA A 214 -12.88 2.40 0.17
CA ALA A 214 -12.92 0.99 0.48
C ALA A 214 -14.23 0.31 0.08
N ASP A 215 -14.13 -0.85 -0.57
CA ASP A 215 -15.26 -1.76 -0.77
C ASP A 215 -15.52 -2.59 0.49
N ARG A 216 -14.44 -2.89 1.26
CA ARG A 216 -14.51 -3.61 2.54
C ARG A 216 -13.48 -3.04 3.53
N ILE A 217 -13.81 -3.17 4.80
CA ILE A 217 -12.98 -2.71 5.92
C ILE A 217 -12.76 -3.86 6.88
N SER A 218 -11.52 -4.06 7.34
CA SER A 218 -11.17 -4.88 8.50
C SER A 218 -10.70 -4.02 9.65
N VAL A 219 -11.21 -4.27 10.84
CA VAL A 219 -10.85 -3.55 12.07
C VAL A 219 -9.87 -4.39 12.86
N LEU A 220 -8.66 -3.89 13.01
CA LEU A 220 -7.57 -4.51 13.76
C LEU A 220 -7.46 -3.85 15.14
N VAL A 221 -7.54 -4.66 16.19
CA VAL A 221 -7.42 -4.20 17.59
C VAL A 221 -6.56 -5.20 18.35
N TYR A 222 -5.53 -4.73 19.04
CA TYR A 222 -4.60 -5.57 19.82
C TYR A 222 -4.08 -6.82 19.08
N GLY A 223 -3.83 -6.69 17.76
CA GLY A 223 -3.30 -7.77 16.94
C GLY A 223 -4.32 -8.79 16.43
N GLU A 224 -5.61 -8.54 16.59
CA GLU A 224 -6.71 -9.39 16.13
C GLU A 224 -7.68 -8.61 15.24
N ILE A 225 -8.25 -9.27 14.22
CA ILE A 225 -9.35 -8.68 13.43
C ILE A 225 -10.65 -8.94 14.17
N ILE A 226 -11.29 -7.88 14.67
CA ILE A 226 -12.53 -7.95 15.44
C ILE A 226 -13.80 -7.86 14.57
N ALA A 227 -13.67 -7.25 13.39
CA ALA A 227 -14.76 -7.10 12.42
C ALA A 227 -14.21 -7.00 10.99
N THR A 228 -14.96 -7.53 10.02
CA THR A 228 -14.70 -7.35 8.59
C THR A 228 -16.04 -7.27 7.85
N GLY A 229 -16.27 -6.20 7.10
CA GLY A 229 -17.54 -5.99 6.40
C GLY A 229 -17.47 -4.84 5.41
N LYS A 230 -18.63 -4.47 4.86
CA LYS A 230 -18.77 -3.23 4.11
C LYS A 230 -18.64 -2.01 5.04
N PRO A 231 -18.32 -0.83 4.50
CA PRO A 231 -18.19 0.38 5.31
C PRO A 231 -19.38 0.64 6.23
N GLU A 232 -20.61 0.45 5.72
CA GLU A 232 -21.84 0.68 6.49
C GLU A 232 -21.99 -0.31 7.66
N ASP A 233 -21.64 -1.59 7.43
CA ASP A 233 -21.74 -2.64 8.43
C ASP A 233 -20.74 -2.40 9.58
N VAL A 234 -19.49 -2.06 9.22
CA VAL A 234 -18.41 -1.79 10.19
C VAL A 234 -18.71 -0.55 11.03
N ARG A 235 -19.28 0.50 10.41
CA ARG A 235 -19.66 1.73 11.11
C ARG A 235 -20.73 1.49 12.18
N GLY A 236 -21.64 0.55 11.93
CA GLY A 236 -22.74 0.20 12.85
C GLY A 236 -22.37 -0.85 13.90
N ASP A 237 -21.18 -1.45 13.85
CA ASP A 237 -20.78 -2.53 14.74
C ASP A 237 -20.43 -2.01 16.15
N ALA A 238 -21.15 -2.51 17.16
CA ALA A 238 -20.99 -2.10 18.56
C ALA A 238 -19.59 -2.42 19.09
N LYS A 239 -18.97 -3.54 18.69
CA LYS A 239 -17.60 -3.91 19.11
C LYS A 239 -16.57 -2.94 18.55
N VAL A 240 -16.77 -2.48 17.31
CA VAL A 240 -15.91 -1.49 16.68
C VAL A 240 -16.00 -0.16 17.41
N GLN A 241 -17.22 0.29 17.71
CA GLN A 241 -17.44 1.54 18.46
C GLN A 241 -16.82 1.49 19.86
N GLU A 242 -16.99 0.39 20.58
CA GLU A 242 -16.39 0.18 21.91
C GLU A 242 -14.86 0.18 21.85
N ALA A 243 -14.26 -0.49 20.87
CA ALA A 243 -12.81 -0.56 20.71
C ALA A 243 -12.19 0.81 20.40
N TYR A 244 -12.86 1.66 19.63
CA TYR A 244 -12.41 3.03 19.37
C TYR A 244 -12.60 3.95 20.56
N LEU A 245 -13.72 3.83 21.31
CA LEU A 245 -13.95 4.59 22.53
C LEU A 245 -13.00 4.19 23.65
N GLY A 246 -12.71 2.89 23.80
CA GLY A 246 -11.74 2.39 24.78
C GLY A 246 -10.32 2.89 24.50
N ALA A 247 -9.89 2.90 23.24
CA ALA A 247 -8.58 3.38 22.83
C ALA A 247 -8.41 4.91 23.06
N ALA A 248 -9.46 5.70 22.88
CA ALA A 248 -9.41 7.14 23.15
C ALA A 248 -9.18 7.47 24.63
N LEU A 249 -9.68 6.63 25.54
CA LEU A 249 -9.46 6.79 26.98
C LEU A 249 -8.05 6.40 27.45
N GLU A 250 -7.35 5.51 26.69
CA GLU A 250 -5.97 5.10 27.00
C GLU A 250 -4.92 6.12 26.48
N GLU A 251 -5.24 6.94 25.47
CA GLU A 251 -4.35 8.00 24.97
C GLU A 251 -4.34 9.27 25.86
N GLU A 252 -5.29 9.42 26.79
CA GLU A 252 -5.36 10.56 27.74
C GLU A 252 -4.62 10.30 29.06
N HIS A 253 -3.93 9.17 29.24
CA HIS A 253 -3.15 8.79 30.42
C HIS A 253 -1.69 8.51 30.05
#